data_fbf3a10bfbcedf70102f5ad176e856f8
#
_entry.id   fbf3a10bfbcedf70102f5ad176e856f8
#
_cell.length_a   1.000
_cell.length_b   1.000
_cell.length_c   1.000
_cell.angle_alpha   90.00
_cell.angle_beta   90.00
_cell.angle_gamma   90.00
#
_symmetry.space_group_name_H-M   'P 1'
#
loop_
_entity.id
_entity.type
_entity.pdbx_description
1 polymer ?
#
loop_
_entity_poly.entity_id
_entity_poly.type
_entity_poly.pdbx_seq_one_letter_code
_entity_poly.pdbx_strand_id
1 'polypeptide(L)' 'MLNIIQKRSCIGIPEKQRKILEALGLRKIGSSVRKEDNKAMRGMISKIPHLLAVEKVAK' A
#
# COMPACT_ATOMS: atom_id res chain seq x y z
N MET A 1 5.14 -12.92 3.31
CA MET A 1 4.12 -12.00 2.77
C MET A 1 4.17 -10.66 3.48
N LEU A 2 3.73 -9.63 2.82
CA LEU A 2 3.64 -8.31 3.42
C LEU A 2 2.18 -7.99 3.72
N ASN A 3 1.94 -7.43 4.90
CA ASN A 3 0.64 -6.90 5.26
C ASN A 3 0.70 -5.39 5.09
N ILE A 4 -0.07 -4.88 4.15
CA ILE A 4 -0.04 -3.47 3.78
C ILE A 4 -1.31 -2.81 4.27
N ILE A 5 -1.16 -1.79 5.11
CA ILE A 5 -2.29 -1.11 5.74
C ILE A 5 -2.30 0.34 5.27
N GLN A 6 -3.44 0.82 4.80
CA GLN A 6 -3.58 2.21 4.40
C GLN A 6 -3.72 3.11 5.63
N LYS A 7 -2.78 4.02 5.81
CA LYS A 7 -2.76 4.93 6.95
C LYS A 7 -3.48 6.25 6.67
N ARG A 8 -3.51 6.68 5.41
CA ARG A 8 -4.10 7.96 5.04
C ARG A 8 -5.12 7.78 3.92
N SER A 9 -6.10 8.69 3.89
CA SER A 9 -7.09 8.71 2.84
C SER A 9 -6.46 8.99 1.48
N CYS A 10 -7.05 8.45 0.43
CA CYS A 10 -6.62 8.75 -0.94
C CYS A 10 -7.13 10.10 -1.43
N ILE A 11 -7.95 10.78 -0.63
CA ILE A 11 -8.47 12.10 -1.00
C ILE A 11 -7.36 13.13 -0.86
N GLY A 12 -7.17 13.92 -1.90
CA GLY A 12 -6.16 14.98 -1.89
C GLY A 12 -4.75 14.55 -2.26
N ILE A 13 -4.53 13.28 -2.58
CA ILE A 13 -3.23 12.82 -3.06
C ILE A 13 -3.17 12.85 -4.58
N PRO A 14 -1.96 12.95 -5.17
CA PRO A 14 -1.80 12.91 -6.61
C PRO A 14 -2.39 11.65 -7.23
N GLU A 15 -2.88 11.80 -8.46
CA GLU A 15 -3.50 10.69 -9.16
C GLU A 15 -2.59 9.48 -9.32
N LYS A 16 -1.31 9.72 -9.56
CA LYS A 16 -0.34 8.64 -9.69
C LYS A 16 -0.25 7.78 -8.44
N GLN A 17 -0.26 8.43 -7.28
CA GLN A 17 -0.22 7.73 -6.00
C GLN A 17 -1.53 6.99 -5.73
N ARG A 18 -2.65 7.60 -6.10
CA ARG A 18 -3.95 6.98 -5.94
C ARG A 18 -4.06 5.71 -6.78
N LYS A 19 -3.51 5.72 -8.00
CA LYS A 19 -3.48 4.54 -8.85
C LYS A 19 -2.70 3.40 -8.22
N ILE A 20 -1.62 3.72 -7.52
CA ILE A 20 -0.84 2.71 -6.81
C ILE A 20 -1.67 2.07 -5.70
N LEU A 21 -2.39 2.89 -4.94
CA LEU A 21 -3.28 2.37 -3.91
C LEU A 21 -4.37 1.46 -4.49
N GLU A 22 -4.95 1.86 -5.61
CA GLU A 22 -5.96 1.04 -6.28
C GLU A 22 -5.38 -0.29 -6.76
N ALA A 23 -4.17 -0.25 -7.30
CA ALA A 23 -3.50 -1.47 -7.75
C ALA A 23 -3.23 -2.42 -6.60
N LEU A 24 -3.01 -1.89 -5.40
CA LEU A 24 -2.83 -2.69 -4.20
C LEU A 24 -4.16 -3.19 -3.61
N GLY A 25 -5.28 -2.62 -4.06
CA GLY A 25 -6.57 -2.98 -3.54
C GLY A 25 -6.99 -2.19 -2.31
N LEU A 26 -6.31 -1.08 -2.03
CA LEU A 26 -6.60 -0.23 -0.88
C LEU A 26 -7.43 0.96 -1.30
N ARG A 27 -8.51 1.23 -0.58
CA ARG A 27 -9.41 2.35 -0.90
C ARG A 27 -9.72 3.25 0.28
N LYS A 28 -9.74 2.70 1.50
CA LYS A 28 -10.13 3.43 2.70
C LYS A 28 -9.04 3.38 3.74
N ILE A 29 -9.01 4.37 4.61
CA ILE A 29 -8.13 4.35 5.77
C ILE A 29 -8.45 3.11 6.60
N GLY A 30 -7.42 2.40 7.01
CA GLY A 30 -7.56 1.18 7.78
C GLY A 30 -7.72 -0.08 6.95
N SER A 31 -7.87 0.06 5.63
CA SER A 31 -7.89 -1.10 4.75
C SER A 31 -6.53 -1.79 4.78
N SER A 32 -6.54 -3.10 4.74
CA SER A 32 -5.31 -3.87 4.72
C SER A 32 -5.40 -4.97 3.67
N VAL A 33 -4.26 -5.29 3.08
CA VAL A 33 -4.14 -6.38 2.12
C VAL A 33 -2.85 -7.13 2.37
N ARG A 34 -2.83 -8.40 2.00
CA ARG A 34 -1.62 -9.21 2.04
C ARG A 34 -1.13 -9.43 0.63
N LYS A 35 0.15 -9.15 0.40
CA LYS A 35 0.76 -9.31 -0.90
C LYS A 35 2.09 -10.02 -0.75
N GLU A 36 2.53 -10.66 -1.83
CA GLU A 36 3.83 -11.31 -1.84
C GLU A 36 4.94 -10.27 -1.71
N ASP A 37 5.99 -10.65 -1.00
CA ASP A 37 7.16 -9.81 -0.86
C ASP A 37 8.07 -10.03 -2.06
N ASN A 38 7.95 -9.18 -3.06
CA ASN A 38 8.79 -9.22 -4.23
C ASN A 38 9.23 -7.81 -4.63
N LYS A 39 10.11 -7.72 -5.61
CA LYS A 39 10.66 -6.43 -6.03
C LYS A 39 9.60 -5.49 -6.55
N ALA A 40 8.63 -6.00 -7.29
CA ALA A 40 7.56 -5.17 -7.85
C ALA A 40 6.73 -4.54 -6.74
N MET A 41 6.37 -5.32 -5.72
CA MET A 41 5.63 -4.81 -4.57
C MET A 41 6.42 -3.80 -3.77
N ARG A 42 7.69 -4.08 -3.51
CA ARG A 42 8.56 -3.16 -2.79
C ARG A 42 8.72 -1.85 -3.54
N GLY A 43 8.83 -1.91 -4.86
CA GLY A 43 8.93 -0.71 -5.70
C GLY A 43 7.67 0.14 -5.61
N MET A 44 6.50 -0.47 -5.65
CA MET A 44 5.24 0.25 -5.51
C MET A 44 5.10 0.89 -4.13
N ILE A 45 5.41 0.15 -3.09
CA ILE A 45 5.30 0.61 -1.70
C ILE A 45 6.27 1.76 -1.45
N SER A 46 7.47 1.69 -1.99
CA SER A 46 8.49 2.72 -1.76
C SER A 46 8.12 4.07 -2.38
N LYS A 47 7.18 4.09 -3.31
CA LYS A 47 6.71 5.35 -3.90
C LYS A 47 5.74 6.09 -2.97
N ILE A 48 5.06 5.40 -2.09
CA ILE A 48 4.06 5.99 -1.20
C ILE A 48 4.21 5.51 0.24
N PRO A 49 5.43 5.51 0.81
CA PRO A 49 5.61 4.96 2.16
C PRO A 49 4.89 5.76 3.22
N HIS A 50 4.64 7.04 2.98
CA HIS A 50 3.96 7.93 3.93
C HIS A 50 2.46 7.66 4.01
N LEU A 51 1.91 6.92 3.07
CA LEU A 51 0.47 6.59 3.03
C LEU A 51 0.18 5.21 3.60
N LEU A 52 1.20 4.39 3.78
CA LEU A 52 1.05 2.99 4.12
C LEU A 52 1.85 2.60 5.34
N ALA A 53 1.36 1.63 6.07
CA ALA A 53 2.13 0.88 7.04
C ALA A 53 2.35 -0.52 6.48
N VAL A 54 3.57 -1.00 6.51
CA VAL A 54 3.90 -2.31 5.98
C VAL A 54 4.48 -3.16 7.09
N GLU A 55 3.91 -4.33 7.28
CA GLU A 55 4.39 -5.30 8.26
C GLU A 55 4.74 -6.59 7.54
N LYS A 56 5.86 -7.19 7.94
CA LYS A 56 6.19 -8.51 7.46
C LYS A 56 5.41 -9.54 8.24
N VAL A 57 4.70 -10.38 7.52
CA VAL A 57 3.92 -11.44 8.13
C VAL A 57 4.67 -12.73 7.93
N ALA A 58 4.98 -13.41 9.02
CA ALA A 58 5.58 -14.73 8.96
C ALA A 58 4.53 -15.70 8.43
N LYS A 59 5.02 -16.64 7.63
CA LYS A 59 4.12 -17.68 7.13
C LYS A 59 3.65 -18.57 8.26
#